data_2263ff8f64a3ca4ecc8af50933f7e142
#
_entry.id   2263ff8f64a3ca4ecc8af50933f7e142
#
_cell.length_a   1.000
_cell.length_b   1.000
_cell.length_c   1.000
_cell.angle_alpha   90.00
_cell.angle_beta   90.00
_cell.angle_gamma   90.00
#
_symmetry.space_group_name_H-M   'P 1'
#
loop_
_entity.id
_entity.type
_entity.pdbx_description
1 polymer ?
#
loop_
_entity_poly.entity_id
_entity_poly.type
_entity_poly.pdbx_seq_one_letter_code
_entity_poly.pdbx_strand_id
1 'polypeptide(L)'
;MFVVDGFTTLYYVAPMASYYKRKDSPYYWVGVMRPDGRRKYRATKIRHDQPGALRRILEYVRGLEKEEQMARNEDGRQLFKAWVPAFLEEFQREGTRRRYQVAWRHLDLFFRLRDVQHPGEVDYNLLKDYVAFRTDAAMAKEYGWRTCTRNSAILELKVLGRIMTEAVRKGYIFANPCYHMGLRKDPAREKREITKEEERRIVEALKEAPEWMRDSFMIAMKQGCRLKEVQVPVERVDLEHDTIRFLGKGGRMHEAPLHRDVRPIAEKAMREGRSSLVKLPGNASKQWCQFFDDLGMPDLSFHCTRVTVVTRLARAGFS
;
A
#
# COMPACT_ATOMS: atom_id res chain seq x y z
N MET A 1 21.41 11.80 22.59
CA MET A 1 20.52 12.96 22.68
C MET A 1 20.36 13.49 21.27
N PHE A 2 19.31 13.05 20.58
CA PHE A 2 18.95 13.59 19.28
C PHE A 2 17.52 14.08 19.37
N VAL A 3 17.38 15.38 19.23
CA VAL A 3 16.11 16.09 19.10
C VAL A 3 15.68 15.93 17.66
N VAL A 4 14.45 15.45 17.42
CA VAL A 4 13.80 15.50 16.11
C VAL A 4 12.41 16.05 16.31
N ASP A 5 12.17 17.21 15.70
CA ASP A 5 10.88 17.87 15.61
C ASP A 5 9.87 17.04 14.82
N GLY A 6 8.63 17.08 15.28
CA GLY A 6 7.43 16.96 14.48
C GLY A 6 6.99 15.55 14.06
N PHE A 7 6.06 14.95 14.84
CA PHE A 7 5.08 13.92 14.42
C PHE A 7 5.58 12.71 13.62
N THR A 8 6.38 11.88 14.25
CA THR A 8 6.41 10.44 13.94
C THR A 8 6.47 9.71 15.27
N THR A 9 5.34 9.18 15.72
CA THR A 9 5.29 8.27 16.85
C THR A 9 6.04 6.99 16.45
N LEU A 10 7.36 6.99 16.62
CA LEU A 10 8.17 5.79 16.61
C LEU A 10 7.75 4.97 17.82
N TYR A 11 6.90 3.97 17.60
CA TYR A 11 6.70 2.91 18.58
C TYR A 11 8.03 2.16 18.73
N TYR A 12 8.85 2.61 19.63
CA TYR A 12 10.03 1.87 20.08
C TYR A 12 9.52 0.67 20.87
N VAL A 13 9.33 -0.44 20.20
CA VAL A 13 9.08 -1.71 20.89
C VAL A 13 10.40 -2.08 21.56
N ALA A 14 10.44 -1.94 22.87
CA ALA A 14 11.61 -2.31 23.65
C ALA A 14 11.94 -3.80 23.36
N PRO A 15 13.22 -4.16 23.09
CA PRO A 15 13.59 -5.54 22.86
C PRO A 15 13.16 -6.40 24.04
N MET A 16 12.68 -7.63 23.74
CA MET A 16 12.24 -8.56 24.78
C MET A 16 13.27 -8.87 25.79
N ALA A 17 14.48 -9.08 25.35
CA ALA A 17 15.62 -9.30 26.17
C ALA A 17 16.64 -8.20 25.91
N SER A 18 17.10 -7.57 26.96
CA SER A 18 18.17 -6.60 26.92
C SER A 18 19.27 -7.05 27.85
N TYR A 19 20.51 -6.74 27.49
CA TYR A 19 21.66 -7.02 28.36
C TYR A 19 22.29 -5.73 28.82
N TYR A 20 22.89 -5.77 30.01
CA TYR A 20 23.61 -4.66 30.62
C TYR A 20 24.68 -5.14 31.60
N LYS A 21 25.60 -4.25 31.93
CA LYS A 21 26.63 -4.48 32.94
C LYS A 21 26.20 -3.85 34.26
N ARG A 22 26.45 -4.53 35.36
CA ARG A 22 26.34 -3.95 36.72
C ARG A 22 27.72 -3.63 37.26
N LYS A 23 27.83 -2.56 38.05
CA LYS A 23 29.09 -2.16 38.67
C LYS A 23 29.58 -3.17 39.70
N ASP A 24 28.65 -3.88 40.31
CA ASP A 24 28.84 -4.85 41.38
C ASP A 24 28.93 -6.30 40.91
N SER A 25 29.01 -6.55 39.63
CA SER A 25 29.00 -7.89 39.06
C SER A 25 29.93 -8.03 37.86
N PRO A 26 30.80 -9.06 37.80
CA PRO A 26 31.62 -9.34 36.62
C PRO A 26 30.84 -9.96 35.47
N TYR A 27 29.55 -10.26 35.67
CA TYR A 27 28.70 -10.93 34.68
C TYR A 27 27.76 -9.96 34.00
N TYR A 28 27.44 -10.24 32.72
CA TYR A 28 26.30 -9.59 32.06
C TYR A 28 25.01 -9.98 32.78
N TRP A 29 24.11 -9.02 32.85
CA TRP A 29 22.74 -9.20 33.31
C TRP A 29 21.80 -9.09 32.14
N VAL A 30 20.74 -9.87 32.15
CA VAL A 30 19.68 -9.86 31.12
C VAL A 30 18.35 -9.53 31.78
N GLY A 31 17.65 -8.57 31.19
CA GLY A 31 16.26 -8.26 31.50
C GLY A 31 15.34 -8.82 30.42
N VAL A 32 14.46 -9.74 30.79
CA VAL A 32 13.50 -10.37 29.88
C VAL A 32 12.10 -9.85 30.18
N MET A 33 11.38 -9.44 29.12
CA MET A 33 10.00 -9.01 29.23
C MET A 33 9.07 -10.23 29.36
N ARG A 34 8.23 -10.26 30.37
CA ARG A 34 7.22 -11.30 30.54
C ARG A 34 5.92 -10.98 29.78
N PRO A 35 5.05 -11.98 29.56
CA PRO A 35 3.74 -11.77 28.95
C PRO A 35 2.86 -10.75 29.70
N ASP A 36 3.06 -10.61 31.01
CA ASP A 36 2.35 -9.66 31.88
C ASP A 36 2.88 -8.21 31.80
N GLY A 37 3.84 -7.95 30.87
CA GLY A 37 4.45 -6.64 30.70
C GLY A 37 5.55 -6.29 31.70
N ARG A 38 5.84 -7.16 32.68
CA ARG A 38 6.89 -6.93 33.67
C ARG A 38 8.25 -7.48 33.21
N ARG A 39 9.32 -6.82 33.56
CA ARG A 39 10.68 -7.32 33.29
C ARG A 39 11.22 -8.16 34.45
N LYS A 40 11.69 -9.37 34.12
CA LYS A 40 12.47 -10.19 35.04
C LYS A 40 13.96 -10.04 34.72
N TYR A 41 14.74 -9.77 35.73
CA TYR A 41 16.19 -9.60 35.60
C TYR A 41 16.91 -10.83 36.16
N ARG A 42 17.96 -11.28 35.46
CA ARG A 42 18.83 -12.36 35.93
C ARG A 42 20.27 -12.15 35.50
N ALA A 43 21.21 -12.58 36.34
CA ALA A 43 22.61 -12.65 36.00
C ALA A 43 22.83 -13.79 34.98
N THR A 44 23.74 -13.58 34.05
CA THR A 44 24.23 -14.63 33.14
C THR A 44 25.52 -15.23 33.70
N LYS A 45 25.97 -16.35 33.12
CA LYS A 45 27.31 -16.91 33.39
C LYS A 45 28.40 -16.31 32.48
N ILE A 46 28.06 -15.27 31.69
CA ILE A 46 28.98 -14.67 30.75
C ILE A 46 29.66 -13.46 31.39
N ARG A 47 30.95 -13.59 31.65
CA ARG A 47 31.75 -12.49 32.18
C ARG A 47 32.02 -11.46 31.10
N HIS A 48 31.83 -10.18 31.43
CA HIS A 48 31.96 -9.08 30.45
C HIS A 48 33.41 -8.66 30.18
N ASP A 49 34.39 -9.15 31.03
CA ASP A 49 35.83 -8.90 30.92
C ASP A 49 36.59 -9.94 30.07
N GLN A 50 35.89 -10.96 29.55
CA GLN A 50 36.51 -12.02 28.75
C GLN A 50 36.45 -11.71 27.24
N PRO A 51 37.45 -12.16 26.46
CA PRO A 51 37.43 -12.07 25.01
C PRO A 51 36.16 -12.72 24.41
N GLY A 52 35.54 -12.08 23.45
CA GLY A 52 34.33 -12.58 22.79
C GLY A 52 33.05 -12.55 23.65
N ALA A 53 33.06 -11.95 24.81
CA ALA A 53 31.94 -11.88 25.73
C ALA A 53 30.72 -11.18 25.09
N LEU A 54 30.95 -10.15 24.27
CA LEU A 54 29.89 -9.45 23.56
C LEU A 54 29.13 -10.37 22.56
N ARG A 55 29.86 -11.18 21.81
CA ARG A 55 29.26 -12.15 20.90
C ARG A 55 28.42 -13.17 21.65
N ARG A 56 28.96 -13.73 22.72
CA ARG A 56 28.27 -14.75 23.55
C ARG A 56 27.00 -14.20 24.19
N ILE A 57 27.01 -12.95 24.69
CA ILE A 57 25.80 -12.37 25.28
C ILE A 57 24.73 -12.08 24.21
N LEU A 58 25.11 -11.64 23.01
CA LEU A 58 24.18 -11.43 21.92
C LEU A 58 23.53 -12.74 21.46
N GLU A 59 24.32 -13.82 21.34
CA GLU A 59 23.80 -15.15 21.02
C GLU A 59 22.86 -15.67 22.11
N TYR A 60 23.19 -15.47 23.38
CA TYR A 60 22.37 -15.84 24.53
C TYR A 60 21.03 -15.09 24.55
N VAL A 61 21.03 -13.78 24.30
CA VAL A 61 19.82 -12.96 24.24
C VAL A 61 18.91 -13.42 23.08
N ARG A 62 19.49 -13.67 21.90
CA ARG A 62 18.74 -14.22 20.76
C ARG A 62 18.12 -15.59 21.04
N GLY A 63 18.84 -16.45 21.76
CA GLY A 63 18.31 -17.75 22.20
C GLY A 63 17.10 -17.59 23.11
N LEU A 64 17.17 -16.68 24.09
CA LEU A 64 16.04 -16.39 24.99
C LEU A 64 14.83 -15.83 24.26
N GLU A 65 15.04 -14.93 23.30
CA GLU A 65 13.96 -14.38 22.49
C GLU A 65 13.27 -15.46 21.67
N LYS A 66 14.05 -16.41 21.12
CA LYS A 66 13.52 -17.53 20.35
C LYS A 66 12.72 -18.52 21.22
N GLU A 67 13.26 -18.89 22.41
CA GLU A 67 12.56 -19.76 23.35
C GLU A 67 11.22 -19.17 23.80
N GLU A 68 11.20 -17.90 24.16
CA GLU A 68 9.98 -17.21 24.60
C GLU A 68 8.98 -17.07 23.44
N GLN A 69 9.46 -16.85 22.20
CA GLN A 69 8.63 -16.80 21.01
C GLN A 69 8.00 -18.17 20.74
N MET A 70 8.76 -19.26 20.89
CA MET A 70 8.24 -20.62 20.78
C MET A 70 7.17 -20.92 21.83
N ALA A 71 7.43 -20.59 23.09
CA ALA A 71 6.45 -20.78 24.17
C ALA A 71 5.12 -20.03 23.91
N ARG A 72 5.19 -18.84 23.30
CA ARG A 72 3.99 -18.10 22.90
C ARG A 72 3.26 -18.75 21.72
N ASN A 73 3.98 -19.42 20.82
CA ASN A 73 3.39 -20.09 19.66
C ASN A 73 2.58 -21.34 20.04
N GLU A 74 2.81 -21.93 21.21
CA GLU A 74 2.06 -23.10 21.70
C GLU A 74 0.57 -22.81 21.98
N ASP A 75 0.19 -21.55 22.20
CA ASP A 75 -1.18 -21.14 22.55
C ASP A 75 -2.19 -21.17 21.35
N GLY A 76 -1.75 -21.51 20.13
CA GLY A 76 -2.60 -21.61 18.94
C GLY A 76 -3.32 -20.32 18.52
N ARG A 77 -3.54 -19.38 19.47
CA ARG A 77 -4.18 -18.07 19.22
C ARG A 77 -3.34 -17.15 18.34
N GLN A 78 -2.06 -17.43 18.23
CA GLN A 78 -1.11 -16.66 17.44
C GLN A 78 -1.06 -17.11 15.97
N LEU A 79 -1.69 -18.24 15.63
CA LEU A 79 -1.77 -18.72 14.25
C LEU A 79 -2.43 -17.66 13.37
N PHE A 80 -1.82 -17.39 12.21
CA PHE A 80 -2.37 -16.42 11.24
C PHE A 80 -3.86 -16.67 10.95
N LYS A 81 -4.25 -17.93 10.76
CA LYS A 81 -5.65 -18.32 10.48
C LYS A 81 -6.63 -17.93 11.59
N ALA A 82 -6.17 -17.81 12.83
CA ALA A 82 -7.03 -17.52 13.97
C ALA A 82 -7.46 -16.05 14.06
N TRP A 83 -6.69 -15.11 13.50
CA TRP A 83 -6.97 -13.70 13.72
C TRP A 83 -6.86 -12.80 12.48
N VAL A 84 -6.04 -13.17 11.48
CA VAL A 84 -5.84 -12.30 10.30
C VAL A 84 -7.14 -12.08 9.51
N PRO A 85 -8.00 -13.07 9.26
CA PRO A 85 -9.26 -12.83 8.57
C PRO A 85 -10.12 -11.76 9.27
N ALA A 86 -10.29 -11.85 10.59
CA ALA A 86 -11.05 -10.87 11.37
C ALA A 86 -10.41 -9.48 11.32
N PHE A 87 -9.08 -9.38 11.46
CA PHE A 87 -8.35 -8.12 11.34
C PHE A 87 -8.56 -7.46 9.96
N LEU A 88 -8.63 -8.24 8.89
CA LEU A 88 -8.84 -7.68 7.55
C LEU A 88 -10.25 -7.11 7.34
N GLU A 89 -11.25 -7.61 8.09
CA GLU A 89 -12.62 -7.09 8.06
C GLU A 89 -12.75 -5.71 8.75
N GLU A 90 -11.83 -5.34 9.65
CA GLU A 90 -11.84 -4.04 10.34
C GLU A 90 -11.64 -2.85 9.40
N PHE A 91 -11.13 -3.07 8.18
CA PHE A 91 -10.91 -1.99 7.22
C PHE A 91 -12.23 -1.50 6.61
N GLN A 92 -12.69 -0.34 7.02
CA GLN A 92 -13.96 0.24 6.60
C GLN A 92 -14.07 0.53 5.10
N ARG A 93 -12.94 0.91 4.45
CA ARG A 93 -12.93 1.18 3.00
C ARG A 93 -12.93 -0.13 2.23
N GLU A 94 -14.05 -0.47 1.60
CA GLU A 94 -14.22 -1.70 0.82
C GLU A 94 -13.08 -1.97 -0.17
N GLY A 95 -12.66 -0.98 -0.95
CA GLY A 95 -11.56 -1.13 -1.91
C GLY A 95 -10.21 -1.44 -1.25
N THR A 96 -9.96 -0.96 -0.01
CA THR A 96 -8.76 -1.30 0.76
C THR A 96 -8.88 -2.71 1.32
N ARG A 97 -10.03 -3.04 1.94
CA ARG A 97 -10.32 -4.36 2.49
C ARG A 97 -10.16 -5.44 1.43
N ARG A 98 -10.85 -5.30 0.28
CA ARG A 98 -10.74 -6.25 -0.84
C ARG A 98 -9.31 -6.45 -1.32
N ARG A 99 -8.53 -5.38 -1.45
CA ARG A 99 -7.12 -5.47 -1.84
C ARG A 99 -6.29 -6.23 -0.82
N TYR A 100 -6.53 -6.01 0.47
CA TYR A 100 -5.81 -6.68 1.56
C TYR A 100 -6.19 -8.16 1.63
N GLN A 101 -7.45 -8.52 1.45
CA GLN A 101 -7.91 -9.90 1.36
C GLN A 101 -7.29 -10.64 0.17
N VAL A 102 -7.17 -9.97 -1.00
CA VAL A 102 -6.50 -10.55 -2.17
C VAL A 102 -5.02 -10.78 -1.89
N ALA A 103 -4.32 -9.80 -1.33
CA ALA A 103 -2.92 -9.95 -0.96
C ALA A 103 -2.71 -11.07 0.07
N TRP A 104 -3.59 -11.14 1.07
CA TRP A 104 -3.54 -12.18 2.10
C TRP A 104 -3.73 -13.57 1.52
N ARG A 105 -4.65 -13.79 0.59
CA ARG A 105 -4.83 -15.10 -0.07
C ARG A 105 -3.55 -15.63 -0.70
N HIS A 106 -2.75 -14.76 -1.35
CA HIS A 106 -1.47 -15.16 -1.93
C HIS A 106 -0.41 -15.43 -0.85
N LEU A 107 -0.36 -14.60 0.19
CA LEU A 107 0.56 -14.77 1.33
C LEU A 107 0.24 -16.05 2.11
N ASP A 108 -1.03 -16.29 2.42
CA ASP A 108 -1.51 -17.47 3.15
C ASP A 108 -1.19 -18.77 2.39
N LEU A 109 -1.39 -18.77 1.07
CA LEU A 109 -1.01 -19.90 0.24
C LEU A 109 0.50 -20.15 0.29
N PHE A 110 1.31 -19.12 0.12
CA PHE A 110 2.77 -19.24 0.20
C PHE A 110 3.23 -19.74 1.59
N PHE A 111 2.64 -19.22 2.64
CA PHE A 111 2.95 -19.64 4.01
C PHE A 111 2.59 -21.11 4.24
N ARG A 112 1.42 -21.56 3.78
CA ARG A 112 1.04 -22.97 3.87
C ARG A 112 2.00 -23.89 3.12
N LEU A 113 2.49 -23.49 1.93
CA LEU A 113 3.46 -24.24 1.15
C LEU A 113 4.85 -24.31 1.81
N ARG A 114 5.14 -23.43 2.75
CA ARG A 114 6.39 -23.35 3.52
C ARG A 114 6.23 -23.78 4.97
N ASP A 115 5.05 -24.32 5.33
CA ASP A 115 4.69 -24.71 6.71
C ASP A 115 4.86 -23.57 7.74
N VAL A 116 4.62 -22.33 7.31
CA VAL A 116 4.67 -21.14 8.14
C VAL A 116 3.27 -20.85 8.64
N GLN A 117 3.04 -20.97 9.95
CA GLN A 117 1.74 -20.79 10.57
C GLN A 117 1.69 -19.60 11.53
N HIS A 118 2.83 -19.21 12.07
CA HIS A 118 2.95 -18.17 13.09
C HIS A 118 3.70 -16.93 12.57
N PRO A 119 3.33 -15.73 13.04
CA PRO A 119 4.07 -14.52 12.66
C PRO A 119 5.54 -14.53 13.10
N GLY A 120 5.90 -15.29 14.15
CA GLY A 120 7.29 -15.44 14.60
C GLY A 120 8.21 -16.22 13.66
N GLU A 121 7.65 -16.95 12.71
CA GLU A 121 8.39 -17.73 11.71
C GLU A 121 8.78 -16.92 10.48
N VAL A 122 8.23 -15.71 10.35
CA VAL A 122 8.50 -14.85 9.21
C VAL A 122 9.82 -14.12 9.39
N ASP A 123 10.76 -14.38 8.48
CA ASP A 123 12.07 -13.72 8.43
C ASP A 123 12.32 -13.01 7.09
N TYR A 124 13.48 -12.36 6.98
CA TYR A 124 13.88 -11.63 5.78
C TYR A 124 14.02 -12.53 4.54
N ASN A 125 14.52 -13.76 4.70
CA ASN A 125 14.71 -14.68 3.58
C ASN A 125 13.36 -15.14 3.02
N LEU A 126 12.42 -15.46 3.91
CA LEU A 126 11.06 -15.80 3.52
C LEU A 126 10.38 -14.67 2.73
N LEU A 127 10.64 -13.39 3.08
CA LEU A 127 10.09 -12.24 2.34
C LEU A 127 10.69 -12.13 0.92
N LYS A 128 11.98 -12.43 0.76
CA LYS A 128 12.62 -12.49 -0.58
C LYS A 128 12.08 -13.64 -1.41
N ASP A 129 11.94 -14.81 -0.79
CA ASP A 129 11.38 -16.00 -1.43
C ASP A 129 9.95 -15.78 -1.89
N TYR A 130 9.16 -15.03 -1.11
CA TYR A 130 7.82 -14.63 -1.52
C TYR A 130 7.79 -13.83 -2.82
N VAL A 131 8.72 -12.88 -2.98
CA VAL A 131 8.80 -12.09 -4.22
C VAL A 131 9.12 -12.99 -5.40
N ALA A 132 10.09 -13.90 -5.28
CA ALA A 132 10.43 -14.86 -6.32
C ALA A 132 9.21 -15.74 -6.68
N PHE A 133 8.57 -16.34 -5.69
CA PHE A 133 7.38 -17.17 -5.84
C PHE A 133 6.24 -16.46 -6.58
N ARG A 134 5.95 -15.19 -6.25
CA ARG A 134 4.86 -14.44 -6.85
C ARG A 134 5.13 -13.96 -8.28
N THR A 135 6.39 -13.83 -8.67
CA THR A 135 6.80 -13.41 -10.01
C THR A 135 7.10 -14.60 -10.94
N ASP A 136 7.14 -15.81 -10.42
CA ASP A 136 7.39 -17.01 -11.19
C ASP A 136 6.16 -17.42 -12.03
N ALA A 137 6.36 -17.56 -13.34
CA ALA A 137 5.29 -17.93 -14.26
C ALA A 137 4.85 -19.40 -14.12
N ALA A 138 5.76 -20.31 -13.75
CA ALA A 138 5.43 -21.71 -13.51
C ALA A 138 4.56 -21.86 -12.27
N MET A 139 4.92 -21.21 -11.16
CA MET A 139 4.11 -21.16 -9.95
C MET A 139 2.73 -20.54 -10.22
N ALA A 140 2.69 -19.47 -10.99
CA ALA A 140 1.43 -18.82 -11.34
C ALA A 140 0.48 -19.78 -12.09
N LYS A 141 1.02 -20.58 -13.03
CA LYS A 141 0.26 -21.59 -13.77
C LYS A 141 -0.19 -22.74 -12.87
N GLU A 142 0.72 -23.25 -12.05
CA GLU A 142 0.44 -24.38 -11.14
C GLU A 142 -0.69 -24.08 -10.16
N TYR A 143 -0.68 -22.89 -9.55
CA TYR A 143 -1.66 -22.52 -8.53
C TYR A 143 -2.84 -21.67 -9.06
N GLY A 144 -2.95 -21.49 -10.38
CA GLY A 144 -4.09 -20.85 -11.02
C GLY A 144 -4.23 -19.32 -10.78
N TRP A 145 -3.14 -18.62 -10.51
CA TRP A 145 -3.17 -17.16 -10.46
C TRP A 145 -2.49 -16.51 -11.65
N ARG A 146 -2.71 -15.23 -11.80
CA ARG A 146 -2.02 -14.42 -12.81
C ARG A 146 -0.63 -14.01 -12.28
N THR A 147 0.40 -14.21 -13.09
CA THR A 147 1.75 -13.68 -12.83
C THR A 147 1.68 -12.19 -12.52
N CYS A 148 2.41 -11.76 -11.53
CA CYS A 148 2.47 -10.35 -11.14
C CYS A 148 3.87 -9.76 -11.32
N THR A 149 3.94 -8.42 -11.39
CA THR A 149 5.22 -7.72 -11.40
C THR A 149 5.84 -7.73 -10.00
N ARG A 150 7.18 -7.61 -9.93
CA ARG A 150 7.91 -7.43 -8.67
C ARG A 150 7.29 -6.34 -7.79
N ASN A 151 6.89 -5.21 -8.38
CA ASN A 151 6.25 -4.12 -7.66
C ASN A 151 4.93 -4.53 -7.01
N SER A 152 4.15 -5.40 -7.65
CA SER A 152 2.92 -5.94 -7.09
C SER A 152 3.19 -6.86 -5.91
N ALA A 153 4.16 -7.77 -6.03
CA ALA A 153 4.58 -8.63 -4.91
C ALA A 153 5.06 -7.81 -3.70
N ILE A 154 5.85 -6.75 -3.93
CA ILE A 154 6.28 -5.84 -2.86
C ILE A 154 5.08 -5.10 -2.22
N LEU A 155 4.03 -4.78 -2.99
CA LEU A 155 2.81 -4.20 -2.41
C LEU A 155 2.04 -5.21 -1.55
N GLU A 156 2.04 -6.48 -1.90
CA GLU A 156 1.48 -7.56 -1.06
C GLU A 156 2.27 -7.68 0.26
N LEU A 157 3.61 -7.62 0.21
CA LEU A 157 4.45 -7.59 1.42
C LEU A 157 4.21 -6.34 2.29
N LYS A 158 3.80 -5.20 1.73
CA LYS A 158 3.36 -4.05 2.53
C LYS A 158 2.06 -4.34 3.30
N VAL A 159 1.18 -5.16 2.74
CA VAL A 159 0.00 -5.65 3.47
C VAL A 159 0.43 -6.57 4.61
N LEU A 160 1.37 -7.50 4.34
CA LEU A 160 1.97 -8.32 5.40
C LEU A 160 2.57 -7.43 6.50
N GLY A 161 3.29 -6.37 6.15
CA GLY A 161 3.83 -5.41 7.13
C GLY A 161 2.75 -4.81 8.04
N ARG A 162 1.54 -4.56 7.54
CA ARG A 162 0.40 -4.11 8.37
C ARG A 162 -0.09 -5.23 9.29
N ILE A 163 -0.19 -6.46 8.79
CA ILE A 163 -0.56 -7.65 9.57
C ILE A 163 0.47 -7.87 10.68
N MET A 164 1.77 -7.81 10.36
CA MET A 164 2.85 -8.00 11.35
C MET A 164 2.89 -6.87 12.39
N THR A 165 2.50 -5.63 12.03
CA THR A 165 2.33 -4.55 13.01
C THR A 165 1.22 -4.87 14.01
N GLU A 166 0.12 -5.46 13.54
CA GLU A 166 -0.95 -5.91 14.43
C GLU A 166 -0.52 -7.09 15.30
N ALA A 167 0.26 -8.02 14.76
CA ALA A 167 0.86 -9.10 15.53
C ALA A 167 1.75 -8.57 16.69
N VAL A 168 2.51 -7.49 16.44
CA VAL A 168 3.27 -6.80 17.50
C VAL A 168 2.33 -6.20 18.55
N ARG A 169 1.26 -5.51 18.14
CA ARG A 169 0.28 -4.93 19.07
C ARG A 169 -0.42 -5.96 19.94
N LYS A 170 -0.69 -7.13 19.39
CA LYS A 170 -1.28 -8.27 20.11
C LYS A 170 -0.25 -9.02 20.98
N GLY A 171 1.02 -8.64 20.91
CA GLY A 171 2.10 -9.31 21.65
C GLY A 171 2.48 -10.69 21.09
N TYR A 172 2.10 -11.01 19.87
CA TYR A 172 2.46 -12.29 19.24
C TYR A 172 3.90 -12.34 18.77
N ILE A 173 4.45 -11.21 18.39
CA ILE A 173 5.87 -11.01 18.06
C ILE A 173 6.38 -9.69 18.65
N PHE A 174 7.70 -9.55 18.75
CA PHE A 174 8.32 -8.36 19.35
C PHE A 174 8.62 -7.26 18.36
N ALA A 175 9.01 -7.66 17.17
CA ALA A 175 9.39 -6.74 16.11
C ALA A 175 8.74 -7.19 14.80
N ASN A 176 8.37 -6.23 13.99
CA ASN A 176 7.85 -6.49 12.67
C ASN A 176 9.01 -6.78 11.70
N PRO A 177 9.16 -8.01 11.18
CA PRO A 177 10.25 -8.37 10.27
C PRO A 177 10.15 -7.67 8.92
N CYS A 178 8.99 -7.08 8.61
CA CYS A 178 8.79 -6.32 7.39
C CYS A 178 9.34 -4.89 7.46
N TYR A 179 9.78 -4.41 8.62
CA TYR A 179 10.46 -3.13 8.70
C TYR A 179 11.86 -3.25 8.10
N HIS A 180 12.23 -2.26 7.30
CA HIS A 180 13.54 -2.20 6.64
C HIS A 180 13.87 -3.39 5.74
N MET A 181 12.87 -4.00 5.10
CA MET A 181 13.06 -5.12 4.16
C MET A 181 14.11 -4.85 3.05
N GLY A 182 14.46 -3.59 2.80
CA GLY A 182 15.42 -3.24 1.74
C GLY A 182 14.96 -3.61 0.32
N LEU A 183 13.74 -4.14 0.17
CA LEU A 183 13.19 -4.53 -1.12
C LEU A 183 12.78 -3.29 -1.91
N ARG A 184 13.65 -2.85 -2.81
CA ARG A 184 13.38 -1.73 -3.69
C ARG A 184 12.41 -2.15 -4.79
N LYS A 185 11.47 -1.26 -5.11
CA LYS A 185 10.63 -1.38 -6.29
C LYS A 185 11.43 -1.10 -7.54
N ASP A 186 11.05 -1.76 -8.62
CA ASP A 186 11.50 -1.36 -9.94
C ASP A 186 10.97 0.04 -10.26
N PRO A 187 11.70 0.84 -11.05
CA PRO A 187 11.23 2.13 -11.50
C PRO A 187 9.83 2.02 -12.10
N ALA A 188 8.95 2.93 -11.71
CA ALA A 188 7.64 2.99 -12.35
C ALA A 188 7.78 3.51 -13.77
N ARG A 189 7.02 2.93 -14.71
CA ARG A 189 6.93 3.51 -16.05
C ARG A 189 6.41 4.94 -15.93
N GLU A 190 7.19 5.89 -16.44
CA GLU A 190 6.79 7.29 -16.42
C GLU A 190 5.52 7.49 -17.26
N LYS A 191 4.64 8.34 -16.74
CA LYS A 191 3.46 8.78 -17.46
C LYS A 191 3.81 10.08 -18.17
N ARG A 192 3.76 10.05 -19.49
CA ARG A 192 4.03 11.24 -20.31
C ARG A 192 2.77 12.06 -20.56
N GLU A 193 2.95 13.27 -21.03
CA GLU A 193 1.85 14.06 -21.56
C GLU A 193 1.35 13.53 -22.92
N ILE A 194 0.10 13.81 -23.20
CA ILE A 194 -0.53 13.60 -24.54
C ILE A 194 -0.09 14.76 -25.41
N THR A 195 0.52 14.47 -26.57
CA THR A 195 0.91 15.50 -27.53
C THR A 195 -0.34 16.13 -28.16
N LYS A 196 -0.19 17.33 -28.76
CA LYS A 196 -1.30 17.99 -29.45
C LYS A 196 -1.84 17.17 -30.63
N GLU A 197 -0.95 16.44 -31.31
CA GLU A 197 -1.34 15.57 -32.42
C GLU A 197 -2.14 14.35 -31.91
N GLU A 198 -1.67 13.70 -30.86
CA GLU A 198 -2.40 12.59 -30.24
C GLU A 198 -3.75 13.04 -29.69
N GLU A 199 -3.82 14.23 -29.05
CA GLU A 199 -5.07 14.79 -28.56
C GLU A 199 -6.08 14.98 -29.71
N ARG A 200 -5.65 15.50 -30.87
CA ARG A 200 -6.52 15.62 -32.05
C ARG A 200 -7.03 14.27 -32.52
N ARG A 201 -6.16 13.25 -32.63
CA ARG A 201 -6.55 11.89 -33.02
C ARG A 201 -7.51 11.25 -32.02
N ILE A 202 -7.28 11.45 -30.71
CA ILE A 202 -8.17 10.97 -29.65
C ILE A 202 -9.53 11.63 -29.77
N VAL A 203 -9.59 12.95 -29.89
CA VAL A 203 -10.86 13.70 -30.00
C VAL A 203 -11.65 13.29 -31.24
N GLU A 204 -10.96 13.05 -32.36
CA GLU A 204 -11.64 12.56 -33.60
C GLU A 204 -12.24 11.17 -33.38
N ALA A 205 -11.46 10.22 -32.84
CA ALA A 205 -11.95 8.87 -32.57
C ALA A 205 -13.06 8.84 -31.49
N LEU A 206 -13.07 9.79 -30.58
CA LEU A 206 -14.12 9.90 -29.57
C LEU A 206 -15.48 10.30 -30.14
N LYS A 207 -15.58 10.81 -31.39
CA LYS A 207 -16.86 11.11 -32.02
C LYS A 207 -17.73 9.86 -32.21
N GLU A 208 -17.09 8.72 -32.49
CA GLU A 208 -17.75 7.42 -32.64
C GLU A 208 -17.82 6.60 -31.35
N ALA A 209 -17.19 7.10 -30.26
CA ALA A 209 -17.14 6.43 -28.97
C ALA A 209 -18.39 6.72 -28.11
N PRO A 210 -18.69 5.89 -27.11
CA PRO A 210 -19.79 6.15 -26.17
C PRO A 210 -19.65 7.51 -25.47
N GLU A 211 -20.80 8.15 -25.22
CA GLU A 211 -20.88 9.48 -24.62
C GLU A 211 -20.03 9.60 -23.33
N TRP A 212 -20.08 8.60 -22.47
CA TRP A 212 -19.31 8.62 -21.23
C TRP A 212 -17.79 8.72 -21.45
N MET A 213 -17.27 8.20 -22.58
CA MET A 213 -15.85 8.35 -22.91
C MET A 213 -15.54 9.78 -23.35
N ARG A 214 -16.36 10.36 -24.24
CA ARG A 214 -16.20 11.76 -24.68
C ARG A 214 -16.21 12.71 -23.49
N ASP A 215 -17.25 12.61 -22.67
CA ASP A 215 -17.45 13.49 -21.53
C ASP A 215 -16.35 13.31 -20.47
N SER A 216 -15.96 12.05 -20.16
CA SER A 216 -14.89 11.81 -19.21
C SER A 216 -13.54 12.34 -19.69
N PHE A 217 -13.22 12.22 -20.98
CA PHE A 217 -11.99 12.77 -21.55
C PHE A 217 -12.00 14.31 -21.50
N MET A 218 -13.11 14.94 -21.91
CA MET A 218 -13.27 16.39 -21.86
C MET A 218 -13.10 16.91 -20.43
N ILE A 219 -13.81 16.33 -19.46
CA ILE A 219 -13.70 16.74 -18.06
C ILE A 219 -12.26 16.58 -17.57
N ALA A 220 -11.62 15.43 -17.85
CA ALA A 220 -10.26 15.18 -17.38
C ALA A 220 -9.22 16.10 -18.03
N MET A 221 -9.33 16.38 -19.31
CA MET A 221 -8.41 17.28 -20.04
C MET A 221 -8.58 18.75 -19.68
N LYS A 222 -9.77 19.15 -19.21
CA LYS A 222 -10.05 20.55 -18.86
C LYS A 222 -9.93 20.83 -17.36
N GLN A 223 -10.26 19.84 -16.52
CA GLN A 223 -10.24 19.98 -15.07
C GLN A 223 -9.05 19.28 -14.39
N GLY A 224 -8.23 18.52 -15.13
CA GLY A 224 -7.06 17.84 -14.59
C GLY A 224 -7.36 16.75 -13.55
N CYS A 225 -8.58 16.23 -13.52
CA CYS A 225 -9.04 15.26 -12.53
C CYS A 225 -8.70 13.80 -12.91
N ARG A 226 -8.84 12.86 -11.96
CA ARG A 226 -8.65 11.42 -12.21
C ARG A 226 -9.91 10.79 -12.82
N LEU A 227 -9.75 9.62 -13.48
CA LEU A 227 -10.89 8.92 -14.11
C LEU A 227 -12.10 8.76 -13.17
N LYS A 228 -11.89 8.35 -11.93
CA LYS A 228 -13.02 8.22 -10.98
C LYS A 228 -13.58 9.54 -10.52
N GLU A 229 -12.80 10.60 -10.58
CA GLU A 229 -13.21 11.94 -10.18
C GLU A 229 -14.12 12.62 -11.23
N VAL A 230 -14.19 12.13 -12.48
CA VAL A 230 -15.10 12.68 -13.48
C VAL A 230 -16.58 12.40 -13.17
N GLN A 231 -16.88 11.45 -12.30
CA GLN A 231 -18.22 11.16 -11.79
C GLN A 231 -18.65 12.19 -10.73
N VAL A 232 -18.52 13.48 -11.05
CA VAL A 232 -18.91 14.55 -10.14
C VAL A 232 -20.43 14.53 -10.00
N PRO A 233 -20.96 14.43 -8.76
CA PRO A 233 -22.39 14.63 -8.51
C PRO A 233 -22.85 16.01 -8.99
N VAL A 234 -24.01 16.10 -9.62
CA VAL A 234 -24.49 17.36 -10.21
C VAL A 234 -24.67 18.49 -9.17
N GLU A 235 -25.01 18.13 -7.92
CA GLU A 235 -25.12 19.08 -6.80
C GLU A 235 -23.77 19.70 -6.38
N ARG A 236 -22.67 19.24 -6.95
CA ARG A 236 -21.33 19.80 -6.71
C ARG A 236 -20.87 20.73 -7.82
N VAL A 237 -21.72 21.02 -8.75
CA VAL A 237 -21.46 22.00 -9.81
C VAL A 237 -22.37 23.20 -9.58
N ASP A 238 -21.74 24.35 -9.48
CA ASP A 238 -22.42 25.63 -9.38
C ASP A 238 -22.27 26.37 -10.71
N LEU A 239 -23.39 26.44 -11.46
CA LEU A 239 -23.41 27.11 -12.77
C LEU A 239 -23.53 28.62 -12.65
N GLU A 240 -23.97 29.15 -11.50
CA GLU A 240 -24.08 30.59 -11.25
C GLU A 240 -22.71 31.21 -10.99
N HIS A 241 -21.87 30.49 -10.21
CA HIS A 241 -20.52 30.95 -9.86
C HIS A 241 -19.41 30.29 -10.66
N ASP A 242 -19.76 29.48 -11.68
CA ASP A 242 -18.82 28.74 -12.51
C ASP A 242 -17.79 27.94 -11.68
N THR A 243 -18.27 27.16 -10.69
CA THR A 243 -17.41 26.32 -9.88
C THR A 243 -17.80 24.84 -9.91
N ILE A 244 -16.81 23.98 -9.67
CA ILE A 244 -16.96 22.53 -9.61
C ILE A 244 -16.16 21.97 -8.43
N ARG A 245 -16.74 21.08 -7.64
CA ARG A 245 -16.10 20.50 -6.45
C ARG A 245 -15.83 19.02 -6.62
N PHE A 246 -14.57 18.65 -6.50
CA PHE A 246 -14.09 17.29 -6.61
C PHE A 246 -13.80 16.67 -5.24
N LEU A 247 -14.20 15.42 -5.06
CA LEU A 247 -13.84 14.64 -3.88
C LEU A 247 -12.50 13.93 -4.13
N GLY A 248 -11.44 14.48 -3.59
CA GLY A 248 -10.10 13.93 -3.73
C GLY A 248 -9.83 12.71 -2.84
N LYS A 249 -8.65 12.12 -3.02
CA LYS A 249 -8.19 11.00 -2.20
C LYS A 249 -8.12 11.42 -0.72
N GLY A 250 -8.72 10.61 0.14
CA GLY A 250 -8.76 10.92 1.58
C GLY A 250 -10.02 11.68 2.04
N GLY A 251 -10.98 11.95 1.12
CA GLY A 251 -12.24 12.64 1.47
C GLY A 251 -12.13 14.16 1.47
N ARG A 252 -11.01 14.72 0.99
CA ARG A 252 -10.84 16.18 0.89
C ARG A 252 -11.59 16.71 -0.33
N MET A 253 -12.39 17.76 -0.12
CA MET A 253 -13.03 18.50 -1.20
C MET A 253 -12.04 19.51 -1.78
N HIS A 254 -12.02 19.59 -3.11
CA HIS A 254 -11.28 20.60 -3.88
C HIS A 254 -12.27 21.32 -4.77
N GLU A 255 -12.32 22.63 -4.65
CA GLU A 255 -13.08 23.51 -5.54
C GLU A 255 -12.15 24.02 -6.63
N ALA A 256 -12.67 24.10 -7.85
CA ALA A 256 -11.97 24.62 -9.02
C ALA A 256 -12.95 25.39 -9.91
N PRO A 257 -12.48 26.34 -10.71
CA PRO A 257 -13.31 26.97 -11.74
C PRO A 257 -13.85 25.93 -12.71
N LEU A 258 -15.12 26.04 -13.05
CA LEU A 258 -15.75 25.19 -14.07
C LEU A 258 -15.29 25.66 -15.45
N HIS A 259 -14.55 24.82 -16.15
CA HIS A 259 -14.09 25.15 -17.50
C HIS A 259 -15.27 25.29 -18.47
N ARG A 260 -15.26 26.32 -19.32
CA ARG A 260 -16.32 26.62 -20.30
C ARG A 260 -16.73 25.40 -21.16
N ASP A 261 -15.77 24.55 -21.55
CA ASP A 261 -16.02 23.34 -22.37
C ASP A 261 -16.66 22.20 -21.56
N VAL A 262 -16.63 22.24 -20.22
CA VAL A 262 -17.27 21.28 -19.30
C VAL A 262 -18.68 21.72 -18.93
N ARG A 263 -18.96 23.02 -18.95
CA ARG A 263 -20.27 23.60 -18.62
C ARG A 263 -21.43 22.94 -19.37
N PRO A 264 -21.38 22.74 -20.73
CA PRO A 264 -22.45 22.07 -21.45
C PRO A 264 -22.74 20.64 -20.99
N ILE A 265 -21.69 19.90 -20.54
CA ILE A 265 -21.85 18.55 -19.97
C ILE A 265 -22.63 18.63 -18.66
N ALA A 266 -22.32 19.60 -17.80
CA ALA A 266 -23.02 19.82 -16.54
C ALA A 266 -24.50 20.24 -16.78
N GLU A 267 -24.74 21.19 -17.66
CA GLU A 267 -26.09 21.65 -18.03
C GLU A 267 -26.94 20.51 -18.60
N LYS A 268 -26.34 19.67 -19.45
CA LYS A 268 -27.00 18.47 -19.97
C LYS A 268 -27.36 17.49 -18.86
N ALA A 269 -26.41 17.18 -17.98
CA ALA A 269 -26.62 16.25 -16.87
C ALA A 269 -27.74 16.73 -15.94
N MET A 270 -27.78 18.03 -15.62
CA MET A 270 -28.84 18.63 -14.79
C MET A 270 -30.21 18.59 -15.48
N ARG A 271 -30.27 18.95 -16.77
CA ARG A 271 -31.51 18.93 -17.55
C ARG A 271 -32.10 17.53 -17.68
N GLU A 272 -31.23 16.51 -17.78
CA GLU A 272 -31.63 15.11 -17.88
C GLU A 272 -31.87 14.45 -16.49
N GLY A 273 -31.71 15.18 -15.40
CA GLY A 273 -31.90 14.66 -14.04
C GLY A 273 -30.88 13.58 -13.65
N ARG A 274 -29.67 13.63 -14.21
CA ARG A 274 -28.61 12.67 -13.87
C ARG A 274 -28.12 12.95 -12.44
N SER A 275 -27.69 11.89 -11.73
CA SER A 275 -27.08 12.04 -10.40
C SER A 275 -25.63 12.52 -10.45
N SER A 276 -24.95 12.39 -11.61
CA SER A 276 -23.56 12.82 -11.81
C SER A 276 -23.33 13.22 -13.27
N LEU A 277 -22.28 14.02 -13.51
CA LEU A 277 -21.91 14.49 -14.85
C LEU A 277 -21.67 13.32 -15.82
N VAL A 278 -20.98 12.29 -15.33
CA VAL A 278 -20.68 11.08 -16.12
C VAL A 278 -20.93 9.86 -15.24
N LYS A 279 -21.52 8.81 -15.80
CA LYS A 279 -21.64 7.49 -15.19
C LYS A 279 -20.65 6.55 -15.85
N LEU A 280 -19.57 6.19 -15.13
CA LEU A 280 -18.56 5.28 -15.64
C LEU A 280 -19.00 3.82 -15.49
N PRO A 281 -18.79 2.96 -16.52
CA PRO A 281 -18.95 1.52 -16.37
C PRO A 281 -17.88 0.95 -15.42
N GLY A 282 -18.18 -0.19 -14.79
CA GLY A 282 -17.26 -0.81 -13.83
C GLY A 282 -15.88 -1.17 -14.40
N ASN A 283 -15.78 -1.36 -15.70
CA ASN A 283 -14.55 -1.67 -16.45
C ASN A 283 -13.99 -0.47 -17.23
N ALA A 284 -14.41 0.76 -16.93
CA ALA A 284 -13.99 1.98 -17.65
C ALA A 284 -12.48 2.09 -17.88
N SER A 285 -11.67 1.76 -16.87
CA SER A 285 -10.21 1.81 -16.99
C SER A 285 -9.67 0.82 -18.05
N LYS A 286 -10.29 -0.37 -18.16
CA LYS A 286 -9.92 -1.36 -19.19
C LYS A 286 -10.34 -0.90 -20.58
N GLN A 287 -11.53 -0.32 -20.70
CA GLN A 287 -12.01 0.20 -21.99
C GLN A 287 -11.13 1.37 -22.48
N TRP A 288 -10.67 2.23 -21.57
CA TRP A 288 -9.71 3.28 -21.93
C TRP A 288 -8.36 2.74 -22.37
N CYS A 289 -7.83 1.69 -21.73
CA CYS A 289 -6.60 1.06 -22.22
C CYS A 289 -6.79 0.51 -23.63
N GLN A 290 -7.87 -0.25 -23.87
CA GLN A 290 -8.18 -0.79 -25.18
C GLN A 290 -8.32 0.31 -26.24
N PHE A 291 -9.03 1.39 -25.95
CA PHE A 291 -9.18 2.53 -26.84
C PHE A 291 -7.83 3.15 -27.27
N PHE A 292 -6.90 3.31 -26.32
CA PHE A 292 -5.57 3.81 -26.65
C PHE A 292 -4.75 2.79 -27.45
N ASP A 293 -4.87 1.51 -27.15
CA ASP A 293 -4.22 0.43 -27.88
C ASP A 293 -4.71 0.39 -29.35
N ASP A 294 -6.01 0.52 -29.56
CA ASP A 294 -6.65 0.55 -30.89
C ASP A 294 -6.22 1.77 -31.72
N LEU A 295 -5.88 2.88 -31.07
CA LEU A 295 -5.33 4.07 -31.71
C LEU A 295 -3.81 3.98 -31.98
N GLY A 296 -3.15 2.86 -31.63
CA GLY A 296 -1.71 2.71 -31.74
C GLY A 296 -0.92 3.51 -30.70
N MET A 297 -1.50 3.77 -29.53
CA MET A 297 -0.92 4.55 -28.41
C MET A 297 -0.84 3.72 -27.12
N PRO A 298 -0.20 2.52 -27.11
CA PRO A 298 -0.24 1.59 -25.98
C PRO A 298 0.51 2.08 -24.73
N ASP A 299 1.29 3.13 -24.87
CA ASP A 299 2.00 3.80 -23.78
C ASP A 299 1.15 4.83 -23.03
N LEU A 300 -0.01 5.22 -23.60
CA LEU A 300 -0.96 6.08 -22.93
C LEU A 300 -1.85 5.31 -21.94
N SER A 301 -2.35 6.03 -21.00
CA SER A 301 -3.42 5.62 -20.09
C SER A 301 -4.26 6.85 -19.78
N PHE A 302 -5.48 6.66 -19.29
CA PHE A 302 -6.33 7.81 -18.92
C PHE A 302 -5.63 8.78 -17.93
N HIS A 303 -4.71 8.30 -17.09
CA HIS A 303 -3.96 9.16 -16.19
C HIS A 303 -3.04 10.16 -16.93
N CYS A 304 -2.67 9.90 -18.18
CA CYS A 304 -1.89 10.83 -19.00
C CYS A 304 -2.64 12.14 -19.26
N THR A 305 -4.00 12.16 -19.23
CA THR A 305 -4.79 13.41 -19.30
C THR A 305 -4.40 14.37 -18.18
N ARG A 306 -4.32 13.87 -16.94
CA ARG A 306 -3.93 14.69 -15.79
C ARG A 306 -2.47 15.13 -15.86
N VAL A 307 -1.56 14.26 -16.31
CA VAL A 307 -0.15 14.63 -16.54
C VAL A 307 -0.07 15.76 -17.55
N THR A 308 -0.83 15.66 -18.65
CA THR A 308 -0.90 16.68 -19.69
C THR A 308 -1.35 18.04 -19.15
N VAL A 309 -2.43 18.07 -18.38
CA VAL A 309 -2.94 19.32 -17.79
C VAL A 309 -1.92 19.94 -16.85
N VAL A 310 -1.38 19.13 -15.91
CA VAL A 310 -0.39 19.62 -14.94
C VAL A 310 0.86 20.15 -15.64
N THR A 311 1.37 19.43 -16.64
CA THR A 311 2.57 19.85 -17.38
C THR A 311 2.31 21.13 -18.18
N ARG A 312 1.15 21.25 -18.83
CA ARG A 312 0.78 22.47 -19.57
C ARG A 312 0.61 23.67 -18.65
N LEU A 313 -0.01 23.51 -17.49
CA LEU A 313 -0.15 24.57 -16.50
C LEU A 313 1.23 25.00 -15.95
N ALA A 314 2.09 24.03 -15.62
CA ALA A 314 3.45 24.34 -15.14
C ALA A 314 4.26 25.12 -16.19
N ARG A 315 4.17 24.76 -17.49
CA ARG A 315 4.80 25.51 -18.57
C ARG A 315 4.21 26.93 -18.76
N ALA A 316 2.96 27.11 -18.39
CA ALA A 316 2.30 28.42 -18.40
C ALA A 316 2.57 29.26 -17.14
N GLY A 317 3.41 28.77 -16.23
CA GLY A 317 3.82 29.50 -15.02
C GLY A 317 2.88 29.32 -13.81
N PHE A 318 1.93 28.40 -13.87
CA PHE A 318 1.08 28.06 -12.72
C PHE A 318 1.76 26.95 -11.89
N SER A 319 1.91 27.16 -10.59
CA SER A 319 2.52 26.23 -9.62
C SER A 319 1.46 25.52 -8.77
#